data_70f9b1817e406a7e5c68a12f452cd3a5
#
_entry.id   70f9b1817e406a7e5c68a12f452cd3a5
#
_cell.length_a   1.000
_cell.length_b   1.000
_cell.length_c   1.000
_cell.angle_alpha   90.00
_cell.angle_beta   90.00
_cell.angle_gamma   90.00
#
_symmetry.space_group_name_H-M   'P 1'
#
loop_
_entity.id
_entity.type
_entity.pdbx_description
1 polymer ?
#
loop_
_entity_poly.entity_id
_entity_poly.type
_entity_poly.pdbx_seq_one_letter_code
_entity_poly.pdbx_strand_id
1 'polypeptide(L)'
;HLKNLVLSMLAVMAAIVIATKELILCLSGSFLKAASGSFSIGDRVVVGSFRGLVENQTLLSTTLIEMSDGSKGHGQTGRKVSLPNSIFLTQAVLNENFSAHYQVSSFTVITDLGDQTEAFVKSSLAELKERYSYPTDEVIISLKKNYSVKDYSAKFCEPMVYWSQDGADKWKLMYRIVLPPKEISAF
;
A
#
# COMPACT_ATOMS: atom_id res chain seq x y z
N HIS A 1 20.67 31.18 -46.84
CA HIS A 1 20.95 29.74 -46.63
C HIS A 1 21.25 29.41 -45.16
N LEU A 2 22.10 30.20 -44.45
CA LEU A 2 22.49 29.94 -43.07
C LEU A 2 21.28 29.95 -42.09
N LYS A 3 20.33 30.91 -42.24
CA LYS A 3 19.11 30.96 -41.41
C LYS A 3 18.26 29.71 -41.55
N ASN A 4 18.09 29.17 -42.77
CA ASN A 4 17.29 27.96 -42.98
C ASN A 4 17.97 26.72 -42.38
N LEU A 5 19.29 26.66 -42.40
CA LEU A 5 20.06 25.57 -41.80
C LEU A 5 19.95 25.61 -40.28
N VAL A 6 20.02 26.78 -39.64
CA VAL A 6 19.83 26.95 -38.21
C VAL A 6 18.40 26.55 -37.79
N LEU A 7 17.39 26.99 -38.56
CA LEU A 7 15.98 26.62 -38.27
C LEU A 7 15.75 25.12 -38.38
N SER A 8 16.34 24.47 -39.40
CA SER A 8 16.21 22.99 -39.54
C SER A 8 16.88 22.24 -38.37
N MET A 9 18.04 22.70 -37.92
CA MET A 9 18.72 22.13 -36.74
C MET A 9 17.88 22.29 -35.47
N LEU A 10 17.29 23.47 -35.25
CA LEU A 10 16.39 23.72 -34.10
C LEU A 10 15.15 22.81 -34.15
N ALA A 11 14.57 22.62 -35.34
CA ALA A 11 13.41 21.72 -35.50
C ALA A 11 13.76 20.27 -35.18
N VAL A 12 14.92 19.79 -35.63
CA VAL A 12 15.39 18.42 -35.32
C VAL A 12 15.67 18.28 -33.80
N MET A 13 16.31 19.24 -33.17
CA MET A 13 16.55 19.23 -31.73
C MET A 13 15.23 19.21 -30.95
N ALA A 14 14.26 20.03 -31.33
CA ALA A 14 12.94 20.04 -30.71
C ALA A 14 12.22 18.66 -30.85
N ALA A 15 12.31 18.05 -32.04
CA ALA A 15 11.74 16.74 -32.28
C ALA A 15 12.37 15.65 -31.39
N ILE A 16 13.70 15.69 -31.20
CA ILE A 16 14.41 14.74 -30.32
C ILE A 16 13.96 14.91 -28.86
N VAL A 17 13.87 16.18 -28.37
CA VAL A 17 13.43 16.46 -27.01
C VAL A 17 12.01 15.94 -26.77
N ILE A 18 11.10 16.16 -27.71
CA ILE A 18 9.72 15.66 -27.62
C ILE A 18 9.70 14.12 -27.64
N ALA A 19 10.49 13.49 -28.52
CA ALA A 19 10.54 12.03 -28.62
C ALA A 19 11.13 11.36 -27.37
N THR A 20 12.05 12.02 -26.67
CA THR A 20 12.72 11.46 -25.48
C THR A 20 12.05 11.83 -24.16
N LYS A 21 11.03 12.70 -24.18
CA LYS A 21 10.34 13.23 -23.00
C LYS A 21 9.92 12.11 -22.00
N GLU A 22 9.29 11.07 -22.49
CA GLU A 22 8.79 9.98 -21.63
C GLU A 22 9.93 9.21 -20.95
N LEU A 23 11.05 9.03 -21.64
CA LEU A 23 12.22 8.37 -21.04
C LEU A 23 12.81 9.21 -19.91
N ILE A 24 12.91 10.53 -20.13
CA ILE A 24 13.41 11.47 -19.11
C ILE A 24 12.47 11.47 -17.90
N LEU A 25 11.15 11.50 -18.11
CA LEU A 25 10.17 11.41 -17.01
C LEU A 25 10.28 10.09 -16.24
N CYS A 26 10.48 8.94 -16.91
CA CYS A 26 10.68 7.66 -16.23
C CYS A 26 11.97 7.66 -15.39
N LEU A 27 13.07 8.20 -15.88
CA LEU A 27 14.31 8.33 -15.12
C LEU A 27 14.12 9.26 -13.91
N SER A 28 13.44 10.39 -14.10
CA SER A 28 13.12 11.33 -13.01
C SER A 28 12.24 10.68 -11.93
N GLY A 29 11.23 9.90 -12.34
CA GLY A 29 10.39 9.14 -11.44
C GLY A 29 11.16 8.06 -10.66
N SER A 30 12.11 7.38 -11.31
CA SER A 30 13.02 6.44 -10.66
C SER A 30 13.89 7.11 -9.61
N PHE A 31 14.44 8.26 -9.93
CA PHE A 31 15.26 9.04 -9.00
C PHE A 31 14.43 9.51 -7.79
N LEU A 32 13.24 10.07 -8.03
CA LEU A 32 12.33 10.49 -6.97
C LEU A 32 11.99 9.33 -6.02
N LYS A 33 11.64 8.18 -6.58
CA LYS A 33 11.34 6.96 -5.82
C LYS A 33 12.53 6.53 -4.96
N ALA A 34 13.73 6.49 -5.54
CA ALA A 34 14.94 6.09 -4.83
C ALA A 34 15.32 7.09 -3.72
N ALA A 35 15.22 8.40 -4.00
CA ALA A 35 15.52 9.44 -3.04
C ALA A 35 14.53 9.52 -1.88
N SER A 36 13.24 9.26 -2.14
CA SER A 36 12.19 9.28 -1.11
C SER A 36 12.11 8.00 -0.27
N GLY A 37 12.67 6.87 -0.76
CA GLY A 37 12.56 5.57 -0.08
C GLY A 37 11.11 5.13 0.11
N SER A 38 10.20 5.53 -0.79
CA SER A 38 8.75 5.38 -0.60
C SER A 38 8.30 3.93 -0.48
N PHE A 39 8.98 3.01 -1.17
CA PHE A 39 8.70 1.58 -1.12
C PHE A 39 9.86 0.76 -1.71
N SER A 40 9.89 -0.53 -1.39
CA SER A 40 10.90 -1.50 -1.81
C SER A 40 10.27 -2.71 -2.52
N ILE A 41 11.09 -3.57 -3.13
CA ILE A 41 10.63 -4.86 -3.66
C ILE A 41 10.09 -5.69 -2.49
N GLY A 42 8.92 -6.29 -2.68
CA GLY A 42 8.18 -7.03 -1.65
C GLY A 42 7.18 -6.18 -0.87
N ASP A 43 7.13 -4.86 -1.08
CA ASP A 43 6.11 -4.01 -0.46
C ASP A 43 4.78 -4.11 -1.20
N ARG A 44 3.70 -3.98 -0.43
CA ARG A 44 2.35 -3.83 -0.98
C ARG A 44 2.06 -2.35 -1.14
N VAL A 45 1.77 -1.96 -2.38
CA VAL A 45 1.55 -0.55 -2.72
C VAL A 45 0.26 -0.34 -3.51
N VAL A 46 -0.31 0.85 -3.33
CA VAL A 46 -1.39 1.36 -4.19
C VAL A 46 -0.88 2.59 -4.92
N VAL A 47 -0.96 2.55 -6.25
CA VAL A 47 -0.54 3.63 -7.14
C VAL A 47 -1.71 3.94 -8.08
N GLY A 48 -2.37 5.07 -7.85
CA GLY A 48 -3.61 5.39 -8.57
C GLY A 48 -4.69 4.32 -8.33
N SER A 49 -5.13 3.64 -9.39
CA SER A 49 -6.11 2.55 -9.32
C SER A 49 -5.48 1.15 -9.17
N PHE A 50 -4.17 1.04 -9.21
CA PHE A 50 -3.46 -0.25 -9.17
C PHE A 50 -2.99 -0.56 -7.76
N ARG A 51 -3.40 -1.73 -7.26
CA ARG A 51 -2.98 -2.28 -5.98
C ARG A 51 -2.22 -3.57 -6.22
N GLY A 52 -1.03 -3.71 -5.64
CA GLY A 52 -0.24 -4.92 -5.83
C GLY A 52 1.03 -4.98 -4.99
N LEU A 53 1.64 -6.16 -5.05
CA LEU A 53 2.94 -6.43 -4.47
C LEU A 53 4.04 -6.04 -5.47
N VAL A 54 5.02 -5.28 -5.05
CA VAL A 54 6.17 -4.90 -5.89
C VAL A 54 7.04 -6.12 -6.14
N GLU A 55 7.03 -6.62 -7.37
CA GLU A 55 7.82 -7.78 -7.80
C GLU A 55 9.22 -7.36 -8.27
N ASN A 56 9.27 -6.31 -9.07
CA ASN A 56 10.52 -5.86 -9.69
C ASN A 56 10.52 -4.36 -9.93
N GLN A 57 11.72 -3.77 -9.90
CA GLN A 57 11.94 -2.35 -10.16
C GLN A 57 13.11 -2.21 -11.13
N THR A 58 12.87 -1.50 -12.23
CA THR A 58 13.90 -1.11 -13.20
C THR A 58 14.03 0.41 -13.25
N LEU A 59 14.95 0.92 -14.06
CA LEU A 59 15.11 2.37 -14.28
C LEU A 59 13.89 3.01 -14.97
N LEU A 60 13.15 2.25 -15.77
CA LEU A 60 12.04 2.80 -16.57
C LEU A 60 10.67 2.36 -16.06
N SER A 61 10.58 1.22 -15.38
CA SER A 61 9.30 0.65 -14.96
C SER A 61 9.39 -0.05 -13.60
N THR A 62 8.25 -0.14 -12.95
CA THR A 62 8.02 -0.93 -11.73
C THR A 62 6.91 -1.95 -12.03
N THR A 63 7.17 -3.23 -11.75
CA THR A 63 6.21 -4.31 -11.96
C THR A 63 5.55 -4.69 -10.65
N LEU A 64 4.23 -4.71 -10.66
CA LEU A 64 3.39 -5.15 -9.54
C LEU A 64 2.71 -6.47 -9.88
N ILE A 65 2.63 -7.39 -8.91
CA ILE A 65 1.67 -8.51 -8.91
C ILE A 65 0.37 -7.95 -8.36
N GLU A 66 -0.67 -7.90 -9.19
CA GLU A 66 -1.95 -7.34 -8.80
C GLU A 66 -2.58 -8.12 -7.66
N MET A 67 -3.13 -7.39 -6.71
CA MET A 67 -3.88 -7.94 -5.57
C MET A 67 -5.33 -7.51 -5.65
N SER A 68 -6.23 -8.44 -5.27
CA SER A 68 -7.66 -8.15 -5.20
C SER A 68 -7.94 -7.06 -4.17
N ASP A 69 -8.87 -6.17 -4.50
CA ASP A 69 -9.40 -5.20 -3.56
C ASP A 69 -10.28 -5.95 -2.54
N GLY A 70 -9.93 -5.93 -1.28
CA GLY A 70 -10.44 -6.74 -0.16
C GLY A 70 -11.93 -7.11 -0.13
N SER A 71 -12.76 -6.55 -1.04
CA SER A 71 -14.18 -6.90 -1.22
C SER A 71 -14.42 -8.29 -1.85
N LYS A 72 -13.41 -8.87 -2.50
CA LYS A 72 -13.49 -10.18 -3.21
C LYS A 72 -12.48 -11.22 -2.73
N GLY A 73 -11.91 -11.02 -1.55
CA GLY A 73 -10.84 -11.88 -1.01
C GLY A 73 -9.45 -11.24 -1.12
N HIS A 74 -8.59 -11.52 -0.14
CA HIS A 74 -7.24 -10.94 -0.03
C HIS A 74 -6.19 -11.69 -0.86
N GLY A 75 -6.55 -12.22 -2.03
CA GLY A 75 -5.68 -13.04 -2.87
C GLY A 75 -4.95 -12.26 -3.96
N GLN A 76 -3.82 -12.83 -4.42
CA GLN A 76 -3.17 -12.41 -5.64
C GLN A 76 -4.03 -12.84 -6.84
N THR A 77 -4.27 -11.94 -7.78
CA THR A 77 -5.02 -12.26 -9.02
C THR A 77 -4.19 -13.03 -10.02
N GLY A 78 -2.87 -13.14 -9.80
CA GLY A 78 -1.92 -13.71 -10.74
C GLY A 78 -1.57 -12.79 -11.93
N ARG A 79 -2.21 -11.64 -12.04
CA ARG A 79 -1.92 -10.65 -13.09
C ARG A 79 -0.73 -9.79 -12.69
N LYS A 80 0.09 -9.43 -13.69
CA LYS A 80 1.20 -8.49 -13.51
C LYS A 80 0.88 -7.18 -14.22
N VAL A 81 1.12 -6.09 -13.52
CA VAL A 81 0.96 -4.73 -14.04
C VAL A 81 2.32 -4.07 -14.07
N SER A 82 2.76 -3.64 -15.25
CA SER A 82 3.98 -2.85 -15.41
C SER A 82 3.63 -1.38 -15.50
N LEU A 83 4.10 -0.60 -14.53
CA LEU A 83 3.89 0.83 -14.44
C LEU A 83 5.15 1.56 -14.91
N PRO A 84 5.07 2.51 -15.85
CA PRO A 84 6.19 3.38 -16.17
C PRO A 84 6.52 4.24 -14.96
N ASN A 85 7.81 4.43 -14.66
CA ASN A 85 8.21 5.16 -13.45
C ASN A 85 7.82 6.65 -13.48
N SER A 86 7.50 7.20 -14.65
CA SER A 86 6.92 8.55 -14.78
C SER A 86 5.63 8.75 -13.97
N ILE A 87 4.88 7.66 -13.69
CA ILE A 87 3.65 7.70 -12.89
C ILE A 87 3.90 8.23 -11.47
N PHE A 88 5.09 7.97 -10.90
CA PHE A 88 5.46 8.42 -9.56
C PHE A 88 5.70 9.92 -9.42
N LEU A 89 5.75 10.65 -10.54
CA LEU A 89 5.78 12.11 -10.55
C LEU A 89 4.39 12.74 -10.40
N THR A 90 3.33 12.01 -10.72
CA THR A 90 1.96 12.53 -10.82
C THR A 90 0.96 11.86 -9.90
N GLN A 91 1.24 10.63 -9.46
CA GLN A 91 0.36 9.84 -8.61
C GLN A 91 0.95 9.67 -7.21
N ALA A 92 0.08 9.75 -6.21
CA ALA A 92 0.46 9.40 -4.85
C ALA A 92 0.70 7.89 -4.76
N VAL A 93 1.72 7.51 -4.00
CA VAL A 93 2.00 6.11 -3.65
C VAL A 93 1.60 5.89 -2.20
N LEU A 94 0.66 4.98 -1.98
CA LEU A 94 0.32 4.49 -0.65
C LEU A 94 1.05 3.17 -0.43
N ASN A 95 2.00 3.14 0.50
CA ASN A 95 2.62 1.91 0.95
C ASN A 95 1.76 1.33 2.08
N GLU A 96 1.18 0.14 1.85
CA GLU A 96 0.31 -0.54 2.80
C GLU A 96 1.08 -1.38 3.82
N ASN A 97 2.37 -1.57 3.63
CA ASN A 97 3.21 -2.20 4.63
C ASN A 97 3.41 -1.25 5.80
N PHE A 98 2.88 -1.63 6.93
CA PHE A 98 3.03 -0.87 8.17
C PHE A 98 4.48 -0.85 8.67
N SER A 99 5.21 -1.92 8.39
CA SER A 99 6.63 -2.09 8.67
C SER A 99 7.13 -3.26 7.80
N ALA A 100 8.44 -3.36 7.57
CA ALA A 100 9.04 -4.49 6.85
C ALA A 100 8.65 -5.87 7.44
N HIS A 101 8.17 -5.90 8.69
CA HIS A 101 7.89 -7.12 9.45
C HIS A 101 6.43 -7.30 9.84
N TYR A 102 5.56 -6.30 9.63
CA TYR A 102 4.16 -6.33 10.06
C TYR A 102 3.25 -5.67 9.04
N GLN A 103 2.07 -6.22 8.88
CA GLN A 103 1.04 -5.71 7.99
C GLN A 103 -0.26 -5.50 8.75
N VAL A 104 -0.94 -4.39 8.48
CA VAL A 104 -2.30 -4.17 8.96
C VAL A 104 -3.26 -4.94 8.07
N SER A 105 -4.00 -5.88 8.66
CA SER A 105 -5.10 -6.57 8.01
C SER A 105 -6.43 -6.12 8.60
N SER A 106 -7.42 -5.93 7.74
CA SER A 106 -8.78 -5.66 8.15
C SER A 106 -9.74 -6.60 7.45
N PHE A 107 -10.70 -7.14 8.18
CA PHE A 107 -11.77 -7.95 7.64
C PHE A 107 -13.11 -7.51 8.23
N THR A 108 -14.17 -7.70 7.46
CA THR A 108 -15.51 -7.29 7.84
C THR A 108 -16.39 -8.51 8.01
N VAL A 109 -17.11 -8.55 9.13
CA VAL A 109 -18.13 -9.56 9.42
C VAL A 109 -19.48 -8.86 9.51
N ILE A 110 -20.50 -9.39 8.83
CA ILE A 110 -21.88 -8.93 8.95
C ILE A 110 -22.62 -9.94 9.81
N THR A 111 -23.32 -9.46 10.83
CA THR A 111 -23.98 -10.30 11.82
C THR A 111 -25.33 -9.73 12.25
N ASP A 112 -26.23 -10.59 12.67
CA ASP A 112 -27.60 -10.26 13.12
C ASP A 112 -27.72 -10.38 14.66
N LEU A 113 -26.68 -10.14 15.41
CA LEU A 113 -26.62 -10.35 16.87
C LEU A 113 -27.53 -9.40 17.69
N GLY A 114 -28.13 -8.40 17.09
CA GLY A 114 -29.00 -7.45 17.77
C GLY A 114 -28.33 -6.80 19.00
N ASP A 115 -29.01 -6.84 20.14
CA ASP A 115 -28.52 -6.25 21.39
C ASP A 115 -27.28 -6.96 21.99
N GLN A 116 -26.95 -8.17 21.51
CA GLN A 116 -25.78 -8.92 21.97
C GLN A 116 -24.47 -8.54 21.24
N THR A 117 -24.56 -7.63 20.26
CA THR A 117 -23.40 -7.23 19.44
C THR A 117 -22.26 -6.67 20.30
N GLU A 118 -22.56 -5.85 21.31
CA GLU A 118 -21.53 -5.27 22.18
C GLU A 118 -20.82 -6.32 23.04
N ALA A 119 -21.56 -7.29 23.60
CA ALA A 119 -20.98 -8.39 24.37
C ALA A 119 -20.11 -9.29 23.49
N PHE A 120 -20.57 -9.58 22.28
CA PHE A 120 -19.83 -10.36 21.28
C PHE A 120 -18.55 -9.64 20.86
N VAL A 121 -18.59 -8.33 20.60
CA VAL A 121 -17.42 -7.52 20.25
C VAL A 121 -16.39 -7.52 21.37
N LYS A 122 -16.82 -7.40 22.63
CA LYS A 122 -15.92 -7.44 23.80
C LYS A 122 -15.24 -8.80 23.95
N SER A 123 -15.98 -9.90 23.81
CA SER A 123 -15.42 -11.25 23.92
C SER A 123 -14.45 -11.55 22.77
N SER A 124 -14.84 -11.24 21.52
CA SER A 124 -13.99 -11.45 20.36
C SER A 124 -12.71 -10.60 20.40
N LEU A 125 -12.79 -9.35 20.90
CA LEU A 125 -11.63 -8.50 21.07
C LEU A 125 -10.68 -9.03 22.14
N ALA A 126 -11.21 -9.58 23.24
CA ALA A 126 -10.41 -10.20 24.30
C ALA A 126 -9.65 -11.43 23.77
N GLU A 127 -10.33 -12.29 23.01
CA GLU A 127 -9.73 -13.46 22.38
C GLU A 127 -8.66 -13.07 21.36
N LEU A 128 -8.93 -12.04 20.53
CA LEU A 128 -7.94 -11.54 19.58
C LEU A 128 -6.70 -10.95 20.28
N LYS A 129 -6.87 -10.23 21.39
CA LYS A 129 -5.77 -9.72 22.17
C LYS A 129 -4.92 -10.81 22.80
N GLU A 130 -5.55 -11.87 23.27
CA GLU A 130 -4.84 -13.04 23.85
C GLU A 130 -4.09 -13.81 22.76
N ARG A 131 -4.72 -14.06 21.62
CA ARG A 131 -4.17 -14.87 20.52
C ARG A 131 -3.09 -14.14 19.72
N TYR A 132 -3.22 -12.82 19.55
CA TYR A 132 -2.33 -11.95 18.77
C TYR A 132 -1.64 -10.91 19.67
N SER A 133 -1.24 -11.32 20.87
CA SER A 133 -0.41 -10.51 21.75
C SER A 133 1.04 -10.57 21.25
N TYR A 134 1.34 -9.80 20.21
CA TYR A 134 2.73 -9.59 19.78
C TYR A 134 3.45 -8.69 20.76
N PRO A 135 4.79 -8.86 20.94
CA PRO A 135 5.57 -7.94 21.74
C PRO A 135 5.46 -6.54 21.12
N THR A 136 4.54 -5.77 21.67
CA THR A 136 4.21 -4.40 21.23
C THR A 136 5.47 -3.53 21.16
N ASP A 137 6.44 -3.82 22.03
CA ASP A 137 7.71 -3.11 22.10
C ASP A 137 8.59 -3.32 20.87
N GLU A 138 8.69 -4.55 20.34
CA GLU A 138 9.46 -4.83 19.12
C GLU A 138 8.85 -4.16 17.90
N VAL A 139 7.52 -4.19 17.81
CA VAL A 139 6.78 -3.49 16.74
C VAL A 139 7.02 -1.99 16.82
N ILE A 140 6.89 -1.40 18.01
CA ILE A 140 7.11 0.02 18.25
C ILE A 140 8.56 0.42 17.94
N ILE A 141 9.55 -0.40 18.32
CA ILE A 141 10.96 -0.15 18.03
C ILE A 141 11.21 -0.18 16.52
N SER A 142 10.64 -1.16 15.81
CA SER A 142 10.78 -1.25 14.35
C SER A 142 10.14 -0.07 13.64
N LEU A 143 9.00 0.41 14.12
CA LEU A 143 8.33 1.59 13.61
C LEU A 143 9.11 2.87 13.86
N LYS A 144 9.63 3.07 15.07
CA LYS A 144 10.46 4.22 15.41
C LYS A 144 11.73 4.28 14.60
N LYS A 145 12.29 3.13 14.21
CA LYS A 145 13.48 3.05 13.37
C LYS A 145 13.20 3.46 11.92
N ASN A 146 12.03 3.10 11.40
CA ASN A 146 11.68 3.31 9.99
C ASN A 146 10.92 4.63 9.75
N TYR A 147 10.24 5.14 10.77
CA TYR A 147 9.46 6.37 10.68
C TYR A 147 9.91 7.35 11.74
N SER A 148 10.32 8.53 11.34
CA SER A 148 10.75 9.64 12.22
C SER A 148 9.60 10.26 13.05
N VAL A 149 8.50 9.53 13.26
CA VAL A 149 7.32 10.02 13.97
C VAL A 149 7.43 9.68 15.45
N LYS A 150 7.50 10.71 16.28
CA LYS A 150 7.71 10.59 17.73
C LYS A 150 6.54 9.98 18.51
N ASP A 151 5.34 9.89 17.93
CA ASP A 151 4.09 9.52 18.63
C ASP A 151 3.28 8.39 18.00
N TYR A 152 3.94 7.30 17.58
CA TYR A 152 3.19 6.06 17.38
C TYR A 152 2.81 5.50 18.75
N SER A 153 1.54 5.72 19.16
CA SER A 153 1.05 5.14 20.41
C SER A 153 0.95 3.61 20.27
N ALA A 154 1.26 2.91 21.35
CA ALA A 154 1.07 1.46 21.45
C ALA A 154 -0.34 1.01 21.00
N LYS A 155 -1.35 1.87 21.18
CA LYS A 155 -2.74 1.65 20.73
C LYS A 155 -2.88 1.39 19.23
N PHE A 156 -1.96 1.88 18.39
CA PHE A 156 -2.05 1.66 16.94
C PHE A 156 -1.77 0.19 16.56
N CYS A 157 -0.98 -0.51 17.35
CA CYS A 157 -0.61 -1.91 17.13
C CYS A 157 -1.60 -2.89 17.77
N GLU A 158 -2.49 -2.41 18.65
CA GLU A 158 -3.49 -3.27 19.27
C GLU A 158 -4.60 -3.67 18.29
N PRO A 159 -5.14 -4.91 18.40
CA PRO A 159 -6.37 -5.27 17.73
C PRO A 159 -7.49 -4.30 18.05
N MET A 160 -8.20 -3.84 17.04
CA MET A 160 -9.33 -2.93 17.17
C MET A 160 -10.53 -3.47 16.40
N VAL A 161 -11.73 -3.21 16.95
CA VAL A 161 -12.99 -3.53 16.29
C VAL A 161 -13.80 -2.26 16.17
N TYR A 162 -14.23 -1.97 14.96
CA TYR A 162 -15.19 -0.91 14.68
C TYR A 162 -16.51 -1.55 14.32
N TRP A 163 -17.61 -1.02 14.81
CA TRP A 163 -18.93 -1.53 14.44
C TRP A 163 -19.84 -0.38 14.01
N SER A 164 -20.68 -0.68 13.06
CA SER A 164 -21.71 0.22 12.57
C SER A 164 -22.97 -0.58 12.22
N GLN A 165 -24.12 0.03 12.37
CA GLN A 165 -25.38 -0.58 11.94
C GLN A 165 -25.46 -0.55 10.41
N ASP A 166 -25.79 -1.68 9.80
CA ASP A 166 -25.96 -1.85 8.35
C ASP A 166 -27.40 -2.29 8.07
N GLY A 167 -28.33 -1.32 8.08
CA GLY A 167 -29.76 -1.56 7.98
C GLY A 167 -30.47 -1.74 9.33
N ALA A 168 -31.71 -2.24 9.32
CA ALA A 168 -32.56 -2.31 10.51
C ALA A 168 -32.07 -3.33 11.55
N ASP A 169 -31.54 -4.49 11.10
CA ASP A 169 -31.23 -5.62 11.98
C ASP A 169 -29.79 -6.16 11.82
N LYS A 170 -28.97 -5.52 10.99
CA LYS A 170 -27.62 -6.02 10.70
C LYS A 170 -26.54 -5.09 11.25
N TRP A 171 -25.50 -5.72 11.79
CA TRP A 171 -24.32 -5.04 12.27
C TRP A 171 -23.11 -5.42 11.40
N LYS A 172 -22.38 -4.40 11.00
CA LYS A 172 -21.12 -4.52 10.28
C LYS A 172 -19.97 -4.33 11.28
N LEU A 173 -19.23 -5.40 11.51
CA LEU A 173 -18.07 -5.43 12.40
C LEU A 173 -16.80 -5.42 11.54
N MET A 174 -15.99 -4.39 11.69
CA MET A 174 -14.70 -4.29 11.02
C MET A 174 -13.59 -4.54 12.04
N TYR A 175 -12.92 -5.66 11.90
CA TYR A 175 -11.77 -6.03 12.69
C TYR A 175 -10.50 -5.51 12.03
N ARG A 176 -9.63 -4.88 12.82
CA ARG A 176 -8.30 -4.45 12.40
C ARG A 176 -7.27 -5.12 13.29
N ILE A 177 -6.37 -5.88 12.69
CA ILE A 177 -5.27 -6.58 13.36
C ILE A 177 -3.97 -6.29 12.64
N VAL A 178 -2.87 -6.31 13.40
CA VAL A 178 -1.51 -6.20 12.86
C VAL A 178 -0.89 -7.59 12.91
N LEU A 179 -0.50 -8.11 11.76
CA LEU A 179 0.01 -9.47 11.62
C LEU A 179 1.39 -9.48 10.96
N PRO A 180 2.28 -10.42 11.34
CA PRO A 180 3.48 -10.68 10.57
C PRO A 180 3.10 -11.29 9.20
N PRO A 181 3.86 -11.01 8.13
CA PRO A 181 3.53 -11.43 6.76
C PRO A 181 3.32 -12.94 6.60
N LYS A 182 3.96 -13.76 7.44
CA LYS A 182 3.84 -15.22 7.38
C LYS A 182 2.48 -15.75 7.84
N GLU A 183 1.76 -15.03 8.67
CA GLU A 183 0.45 -15.47 9.17
C GLU A 183 -0.70 -15.02 8.28
N ILE A 184 -0.48 -14.06 7.38
CA ILE A 184 -1.51 -13.57 6.46
C ILE A 184 -1.88 -14.62 5.40
N SER A 185 -0.96 -15.52 5.06
CA SER A 185 -1.22 -16.62 4.11
C SER A 185 -2.10 -17.75 4.69
N ALA A 186 -2.42 -17.70 5.98
CA ALA A 186 -3.23 -18.71 6.67
C ALA A 186 -4.72 -18.30 6.80
N PHE A 187 -5.09 -17.10 6.34
CA PHE A 187 -6.45 -16.59 6.22
C PHE A 187 -6.86 -16.44 4.74
#